data_c5b4e088239afe3db47867499be4b26b
#
_entry.id   c5b4e088239afe3db47867499be4b26b
#
_cell.length_a   1.000
_cell.length_b   1.000
_cell.length_c   1.000
_cell.angle_alpha   90.00
_cell.angle_beta   90.00
_cell.angle_gamma   90.00
#
_symmetry.space_group_name_H-M   'P 1'
#
loop_
_entity.id
_entity.type
_entity.pdbx_description
1 polymer ?
#
loop_
_entity_poly.entity_id
_entity_poly.type
_entity_poly.pdbx_seq_one_letter_code
_entity_poly.pdbx_strand_id
1 'polypeptide(L)'
;MGNKFWRILIISGCIICFAALGVAFAQKKVGGGDIKYEAKGSKGPVLFSHETHVNTHKAKCAECHPKVFKTKKVAKITKAEHSENKYCAVCHDGKKAFGLTAEADCAKCHKP
;
A
#
# COMPACT_ATOMS: atom_id res chain seq x y z
N MET A 1 -18.68 49.92 29.51
CA MET A 1 -19.37 48.66 29.13
C MET A 1 -18.83 47.98 27.86
N GLY A 2 -18.03 48.65 27.04
CA GLY A 2 -17.57 48.12 25.75
C GLY A 2 -16.48 47.02 25.83
N ASN A 3 -15.64 47.00 26.85
CA ASN A 3 -14.40 46.19 26.85
C ASN A 3 -14.60 44.69 27.16
N LYS A 4 -15.66 44.32 27.82
CA LYS A 4 -15.93 42.88 28.15
C LYS A 4 -16.48 42.14 26.94
N PHE A 5 -17.34 42.78 26.18
CA PHE A 5 -17.96 42.20 24.97
C PHE A 5 -16.91 41.97 23.86
N TRP A 6 -16.03 42.95 23.69
CA TRP A 6 -14.90 42.84 22.74
C TRP A 6 -13.89 41.77 23.10
N ARG A 7 -13.60 41.62 24.39
CA ARG A 7 -12.70 40.55 24.88
C ARG A 7 -13.29 39.16 24.67
N ILE A 8 -14.58 38.97 24.85
CA ILE A 8 -15.26 37.69 24.63
C ILE A 8 -15.24 37.34 23.13
N LEU A 9 -15.44 38.31 22.25
CA LEU A 9 -15.39 38.09 20.80
C LEU A 9 -13.99 37.72 20.33
N ILE A 10 -12.94 38.33 20.85
CA ILE A 10 -11.55 38.00 20.51
C ILE A 10 -11.19 36.61 20.98
N ILE A 11 -11.55 36.24 22.20
CA ILE A 11 -11.27 34.91 22.77
C ILE A 11 -12.04 33.82 22.02
N SER A 12 -13.30 34.06 21.66
CA SER A 12 -14.10 33.15 20.87
C SER A 12 -13.55 32.97 19.45
N GLY A 13 -13.08 34.03 18.81
CA GLY A 13 -12.44 33.99 17.49
C GLY A 13 -11.14 33.22 17.49
N CYS A 14 -10.29 33.35 18.52
CA CYS A 14 -9.06 32.60 18.66
C CYS A 14 -9.29 31.10 18.88
N ILE A 15 -10.31 30.71 19.65
CA ILE A 15 -10.63 29.29 19.88
C ILE A 15 -11.11 28.63 18.58
N ILE A 16 -11.88 29.32 17.75
CA ILE A 16 -12.35 28.80 16.46
C ILE A 16 -11.20 28.66 15.47
N CYS A 17 -10.24 29.59 15.44
CA CYS A 17 -9.04 29.48 14.61
C CYS A 17 -8.13 28.32 15.01
N PHE A 18 -8.01 27.99 16.30
CA PHE A 18 -7.20 26.84 16.75
C PHE A 18 -7.85 25.49 16.42
N ALA A 19 -9.18 25.41 16.35
CA ALA A 19 -9.88 24.18 15.97
C ALA A 19 -9.79 23.88 14.45
N ALA A 20 -9.46 24.88 13.64
CA ALA A 20 -9.32 24.72 12.18
C ALA A 20 -7.90 24.33 11.74
N LEU A 21 -6.91 24.37 12.64
CA LEU A 21 -5.61 23.77 12.40
C LEU A 21 -5.71 22.25 12.60
N GLY A 22 -6.47 21.60 11.71
CA GLY A 22 -6.45 20.18 11.56
C GLY A 22 -5.01 19.75 11.31
N VAL A 23 -4.40 19.09 12.28
CA VAL A 23 -3.08 18.48 12.13
C VAL A 23 -3.24 17.41 11.07
N ALA A 24 -2.88 17.71 9.84
CA ALA A 24 -2.76 16.72 8.79
C ALA A 24 -1.57 15.82 9.17
N PHE A 25 -1.85 14.82 9.99
CA PHE A 25 -0.89 13.73 10.17
C PHE A 25 -0.74 13.06 8.81
N ALA A 26 0.39 13.26 8.17
CA ALA A 26 0.77 12.48 7.01
C ALA A 26 0.79 11.01 7.44
N GLN A 27 -0.25 10.27 7.10
CA GLN A 27 -0.32 8.85 7.41
C GLN A 27 0.81 8.16 6.66
N LYS A 28 1.79 7.65 7.42
CA LYS A 28 2.89 6.88 6.84
C LYS A 28 2.30 5.65 6.16
N LYS A 29 2.49 5.55 4.85
CA LYS A 29 2.00 4.41 4.07
C LYS A 29 2.61 3.11 4.57
N VAL A 30 1.80 2.08 4.76
CA VAL A 30 2.24 0.75 5.17
C VAL A 30 3.32 0.23 4.21
N GLY A 31 4.42 -0.28 4.74
CA GLY A 31 5.53 -0.83 3.95
C GLY A 31 6.21 0.15 3.00
N GLY A 32 6.00 1.47 3.20
CA GLY A 32 6.50 2.49 2.29
C GLY A 32 5.61 2.75 1.07
N GLY A 33 4.44 2.12 0.99
CA GLY A 33 3.45 2.31 -0.07
C GLY A 33 3.47 1.23 -1.14
N ASP A 34 2.98 1.58 -2.31
CA ASP A 34 2.85 0.65 -3.43
C ASP A 34 4.14 0.55 -4.24
N ILE A 35 4.38 -0.62 -4.81
CA ILE A 35 5.55 -0.88 -5.65
C ILE A 35 5.08 -1.24 -7.06
N LYS A 36 5.50 -0.45 -8.04
CA LYS A 36 5.25 -0.76 -9.45
C LYS A 36 6.33 -1.69 -9.99
N TYR A 37 5.92 -2.81 -10.53
CA TYR A 37 6.74 -3.72 -11.33
C TYR A 37 6.38 -3.57 -12.79
N GLU A 38 7.38 -3.43 -13.63
CA GLU A 38 7.21 -3.29 -15.06
C GLU A 38 8.37 -4.00 -15.76
N ALA A 39 8.04 -4.86 -16.72
CA ALA A 39 9.04 -5.60 -17.48
C ALA A 39 8.70 -5.54 -18.96
N LYS A 40 9.73 -5.42 -19.80
CA LYS A 40 9.58 -5.46 -21.26
C LYS A 40 8.97 -6.82 -21.66
N GLY A 41 7.89 -6.79 -22.44
CA GLY A 41 7.18 -7.98 -22.88
C GLY A 41 6.21 -8.59 -21.86
N SER A 42 5.97 -7.92 -20.73
CA SER A 42 4.90 -8.33 -19.80
C SER A 42 3.52 -7.95 -20.36
N LYS A 43 2.47 -8.59 -19.82
CA LYS A 43 1.06 -8.27 -20.15
C LYS A 43 0.58 -6.91 -19.61
N GLY A 44 1.46 -6.14 -19.02
CA GLY A 44 1.21 -4.84 -18.40
C GLY A 44 1.92 -4.70 -17.06
N PRO A 45 1.98 -3.49 -16.51
CA PRO A 45 2.57 -3.25 -15.20
C PRO A 45 1.77 -3.93 -14.10
N VAL A 46 2.45 -4.28 -13.02
CA VAL A 46 1.87 -4.80 -11.78
C VAL A 46 2.06 -3.78 -10.68
N LEU A 47 0.99 -3.39 -10.01
CA LEU A 47 1.04 -2.56 -8.83
C LEU A 47 0.86 -3.45 -7.61
N PHE A 48 1.93 -3.68 -6.86
CA PHE A 48 1.88 -4.37 -5.58
C PHE A 48 1.52 -3.38 -4.48
N SER A 49 0.42 -3.62 -3.78
CA SER A 49 -0.02 -2.78 -2.67
C SER A 49 0.26 -3.44 -1.32
N HIS A 50 1.13 -2.82 -0.53
CA HIS A 50 1.33 -3.21 0.86
C HIS A 50 0.06 -3.05 1.68
N GLU A 51 -0.72 -1.99 1.43
CA GLU A 51 -1.98 -1.73 2.12
C GLU A 51 -2.95 -2.90 1.98
N THR A 52 -3.14 -3.37 0.75
CA THR A 52 -4.03 -4.50 0.47
C THR A 52 -3.55 -5.78 1.16
N HIS A 53 -2.27 -6.11 1.07
CA HIS A 53 -1.74 -7.35 1.65
C HIS A 53 -1.73 -7.33 3.18
N VAL A 54 -1.32 -6.23 3.78
CA VAL A 54 -1.15 -6.13 5.24
C VAL A 54 -2.47 -5.78 5.93
N ASN A 55 -3.15 -4.74 5.49
CA ASN A 55 -4.34 -4.26 6.19
C ASN A 55 -5.60 -5.01 5.79
N THR A 56 -5.78 -5.35 4.51
CA THR A 56 -6.97 -6.07 4.05
C THR A 56 -6.82 -7.58 4.28
N HIS A 57 -5.71 -8.17 3.82
CA HIS A 57 -5.50 -9.63 3.90
C HIS A 57 -4.72 -10.09 5.14
N LYS A 58 -4.34 -9.17 6.03
CA LYS A 58 -3.69 -9.45 7.32
C LYS A 58 -2.35 -10.19 7.22
N ALA A 59 -1.67 -10.10 6.08
CA ALA A 59 -0.34 -10.64 5.92
C ALA A 59 0.66 -9.93 6.85
N LYS A 60 1.51 -10.71 7.53
CA LYS A 60 2.52 -10.15 8.43
C LYS A 60 3.78 -9.79 7.64
N CYS A 61 4.46 -8.73 8.04
CA CYS A 61 5.72 -8.30 7.40
C CYS A 61 6.74 -9.46 7.30
N ALA A 62 6.85 -10.27 8.33
CA ALA A 62 7.79 -11.39 8.40
C ALA A 62 7.43 -12.58 7.49
N GLU A 63 6.21 -12.64 6.94
CA GLU A 63 5.83 -13.67 5.95
C GLU A 63 6.50 -13.41 4.61
N CYS A 64 6.78 -12.14 4.30
CA CYS A 64 7.40 -11.73 3.05
C CYS A 64 8.87 -11.34 3.24
N HIS A 65 9.23 -10.66 4.35
CA HIS A 65 10.55 -10.10 4.57
C HIS A 65 11.33 -10.81 5.68
N PRO A 66 12.63 -11.04 5.51
CA PRO A 66 13.43 -10.84 4.29
C PRO A 66 13.47 -12.08 3.38
N LYS A 67 12.73 -13.16 3.74
CA LYS A 67 12.85 -14.48 3.11
C LYS A 67 12.43 -14.52 1.65
N VAL A 68 11.24 -13.99 1.35
CA VAL A 68 10.67 -13.97 -0.01
C VAL A 68 11.13 -12.73 -0.77
N PHE A 69 11.05 -11.58 -0.12
CA PHE A 69 11.48 -10.29 -0.67
C PHE A 69 12.43 -9.60 0.29
N LYS A 70 13.52 -9.06 -0.24
CA LYS A 70 14.36 -8.11 0.51
C LYS A 70 13.62 -6.79 0.70
N THR A 71 14.02 -6.01 1.69
CA THR A 71 13.39 -4.72 2.01
C THR A 71 13.58 -3.64 0.94
N LYS A 72 14.51 -3.85 0.00
CA LYS A 72 14.69 -2.97 -1.16
C LYS A 72 14.10 -3.63 -2.40
N LYS A 73 13.55 -2.83 -3.30
CA LYS A 73 13.07 -3.30 -4.61
C LYS A 73 14.24 -3.77 -5.47
N VAL A 74 14.61 -5.02 -5.34
CA VAL A 74 15.68 -5.65 -6.11
C VAL A 74 15.21 -6.86 -6.92
N ALA A 75 13.97 -7.29 -6.72
CA ALA A 75 13.43 -8.44 -7.41
C ALA A 75 13.12 -8.10 -8.87
N LYS A 76 13.68 -8.89 -9.77
CA LYS A 76 13.30 -8.94 -11.18
C LYS A 76 12.50 -10.23 -11.36
N ILE A 77 11.18 -10.08 -11.44
CA ILE A 77 10.26 -11.22 -11.50
C ILE A 77 9.97 -11.55 -12.95
N THR A 78 10.28 -12.78 -13.35
CA THR A 78 10.08 -13.27 -14.72
C THR A 78 8.85 -14.16 -14.81
N LYS A 79 8.38 -14.44 -16.03
CA LYS A 79 7.24 -15.34 -16.26
C LYS A 79 7.50 -16.75 -15.72
N ALA A 80 8.71 -17.26 -15.83
CA ALA A 80 9.07 -18.60 -15.32
C ALA A 80 8.83 -18.72 -13.80
N GLU A 81 9.11 -17.67 -13.06
CA GLU A 81 8.97 -17.64 -11.59
C GLU A 81 7.51 -17.62 -11.11
N HIS A 82 6.52 -17.44 -12.02
CA HIS A 82 5.10 -17.59 -11.68
C HIS A 82 4.69 -19.04 -11.40
N SER A 83 5.41 -20.00 -11.97
CA SER A 83 5.20 -21.44 -11.74
C SER A 83 6.19 -22.04 -10.73
N GLU A 84 7.22 -21.29 -10.36
CA GLU A 84 8.17 -21.67 -9.32
C GLU A 84 7.70 -21.10 -7.98
N ASN A 85 7.92 -21.81 -6.90
CA ASN A 85 7.54 -21.32 -5.56
C ASN A 85 8.48 -20.19 -5.09
N LYS A 86 8.44 -19.07 -5.83
CA LYS A 86 9.25 -17.86 -5.62
C LYS A 86 8.39 -16.62 -5.63
N TYR A 87 8.84 -15.58 -4.95
CA TYR A 87 8.19 -14.26 -4.92
C TYR A 87 6.68 -14.34 -4.67
N CYS A 88 5.89 -13.80 -5.56
CA CYS A 88 4.43 -13.80 -5.44
C CYS A 88 3.84 -15.22 -5.41
N ALA A 89 4.45 -16.18 -6.12
CA ALA A 89 4.01 -17.56 -6.18
C ALA A 89 4.13 -18.34 -4.84
N VAL A 90 4.87 -17.82 -3.87
CA VAL A 90 4.92 -18.39 -2.51
C VAL A 90 3.55 -18.39 -1.83
N CYS A 91 2.72 -17.39 -2.14
CA CYS A 91 1.38 -17.27 -1.58
C CYS A 91 0.29 -17.40 -2.65
N HIS A 92 0.56 -16.93 -3.87
CA HIS A 92 -0.35 -17.02 -5.02
C HIS A 92 -0.20 -18.37 -5.74
N ASP A 93 -0.43 -19.45 -5.00
CA ASP A 93 -0.27 -20.84 -5.42
C ASP A 93 -1.62 -21.52 -5.80
N GLY A 94 -2.70 -20.76 -5.74
CA GLY A 94 -4.07 -21.27 -5.96
C GLY A 94 -4.72 -21.91 -4.73
N LYS A 95 -4.01 -21.93 -3.58
CA LYS A 95 -4.52 -22.45 -2.30
C LYS A 95 -4.58 -21.36 -1.24
N LYS A 96 -3.45 -20.71 -0.97
CA LYS A 96 -3.34 -19.62 0.00
C LYS A 96 -3.93 -18.32 -0.56
N ALA A 97 -3.69 -18.05 -1.83
CA ALA A 97 -4.31 -16.96 -2.59
C ALA A 97 -4.57 -17.45 -4.03
N PHE A 98 -5.22 -16.63 -4.86
CA PHE A 98 -5.45 -17.01 -6.26
C PHE A 98 -4.13 -17.34 -6.97
N GLY A 99 -4.17 -18.29 -7.91
CA GLY A 99 -2.99 -18.74 -8.65
C GLY A 99 -2.47 -17.73 -9.66
N LEU A 100 -1.29 -18.01 -10.20
CA LEU A 100 -0.63 -17.16 -11.20
C LEU A 100 -0.52 -17.82 -12.58
N THR A 101 -1.03 -19.03 -12.75
CA THR A 101 -0.83 -19.83 -13.97
C THR A 101 -2.01 -19.80 -14.91
N ALA A 102 -3.23 -19.61 -14.41
CA ALA A 102 -4.41 -19.51 -15.24
C ALA A 102 -4.45 -18.17 -15.99
N GLU A 103 -4.81 -18.19 -17.27
CA GLU A 103 -4.88 -17.00 -18.12
C GLU A 103 -5.80 -15.90 -17.53
N ALA A 104 -6.93 -16.31 -16.94
CA ALA A 104 -7.88 -15.40 -16.29
C ALA A 104 -7.28 -14.67 -15.08
N ASP A 105 -6.24 -15.20 -14.46
CA ASP A 105 -5.61 -14.60 -13.29
C ASP A 105 -4.60 -13.51 -13.65
N CYS A 106 -4.10 -13.48 -14.88
CA CYS A 106 -3.11 -12.49 -15.31
C CYS A 106 -3.61 -11.06 -15.09
N ALA A 107 -4.85 -10.76 -15.48
CA ALA A 107 -5.45 -9.44 -15.37
C ALA A 107 -5.72 -8.99 -13.92
N LYS A 108 -5.63 -9.89 -12.95
CA LYS A 108 -5.76 -9.52 -11.52
C LYS A 108 -4.57 -8.67 -11.06
N CYS A 109 -3.39 -8.94 -11.62
CA CYS A 109 -2.15 -8.21 -11.30
C CYS A 109 -1.70 -7.29 -12.42
N HIS A 110 -1.69 -7.78 -13.68
CA HIS A 110 -1.26 -7.00 -14.83
C HIS A 110 -2.39 -6.07 -15.27
N LYS A 111 -2.18 -4.78 -15.14
CA LYS A 111 -3.12 -3.74 -15.57
C LYS A 111 -2.56 -3.05 -16.82
N PRO A 112 -3.38 -2.82 -17.86
CA PRO A 112 -2.98 -2.05 -19.02
C PRO A 112 -2.73 -0.57 -18.68
#